data_e68d8ab4cd0ea838ba8a88134b5ad06e
#
_entry.id   e68d8ab4cd0ea838ba8a88134b5ad06e
#
_cell.length_a   1.000
_cell.length_b   1.000
_cell.length_c   1.000
_cell.angle_alpha   90.00
_cell.angle_beta   90.00
_cell.angle_gamma   90.00
#
_symmetry.space_group_name_H-M   'P 1'
#
loop_
_entity.id
_entity.type
_entity.pdbx_description
1 polymer ?
#
loop_
_entity_poly.entity_id
_entity_poly.type
_entity_poly.pdbx_seq_one_letter_code
_entity_poly.pdbx_strand_id
1 'polypeptide(L)'
;MSNVLVALESAVTKGGFVSGVLTRYADMFEEAEKVFVKPNVVSNELYPTTTDPQVLDIVLTYLSSHSVVVGDGPAYDYSWRGKAGAVSHEHPLRSICDDHGVEWINLNQREHVKRELPYGLTLPLSVIPDSFDVKISLPVLKRHITCTVTGAVKNQFGLLDLSARSAVHRGTPDIHKVIAAIAAVERCNLFILDAVETLLVAEEVRHGGKKAFLGYMLAGTDPVALDSAGFDLLKWRDCSITDKSAPSIPHLAYAADCGVGSLKHTLVDFWGQ
;
A
#
# COMPACT_ATOMS: atom_id res chain seq x y z
N MET A 1 -5.80 0.64 -21.16
CA MET A 1 -6.49 0.04 -20.02
C MET A 1 -5.51 -0.91 -19.36
N SER A 2 -5.37 -0.84 -18.06
CA SER A 2 -4.47 -1.71 -17.31
C SER A 2 -5.23 -2.93 -16.80
N ASN A 3 -4.61 -4.10 -16.86
CA ASN A 3 -5.19 -5.32 -16.32
C ASN A 3 -5.00 -5.36 -14.80
N VAL A 4 -6.08 -5.66 -14.10
CA VAL A 4 -6.11 -5.88 -12.65
C VAL A 4 -6.52 -7.34 -12.43
N LEU A 5 -5.62 -8.14 -11.88
CA LEU A 5 -5.92 -9.49 -11.45
C LEU A 5 -6.86 -9.41 -10.25
N VAL A 6 -7.93 -10.18 -10.28
CA VAL A 6 -8.91 -10.22 -9.20
C VAL A 6 -9.27 -11.65 -8.85
N ALA A 7 -9.43 -11.94 -7.57
CA ALA A 7 -9.99 -13.19 -7.08
C ALA A 7 -10.96 -12.94 -5.93
N LEU A 8 -12.01 -13.74 -5.87
CA LEU A 8 -12.94 -13.84 -4.75
C LEU A 8 -12.38 -14.85 -3.72
N GLU A 9 -12.44 -14.52 -2.45
CA GLU A 9 -11.97 -15.42 -1.38
C GLU A 9 -12.76 -16.73 -1.34
N SER A 10 -14.05 -16.70 -1.71
CA SER A 10 -14.90 -17.90 -1.75
C SER A 10 -14.46 -18.97 -2.75
N ALA A 11 -13.67 -18.59 -3.74
CA ALA A 11 -13.18 -19.49 -4.79
C ALA A 11 -11.78 -20.02 -4.48
N VAL A 12 -10.98 -19.29 -3.68
CA VAL A 12 -9.57 -19.62 -3.40
C VAL A 12 -9.14 -19.00 -2.09
N THR A 13 -8.27 -19.68 -1.36
CA THR A 13 -7.65 -19.11 -0.17
C THR A 13 -6.81 -17.88 -0.54
N LYS A 14 -6.80 -16.87 0.30
CA LYS A 14 -5.93 -15.68 0.17
C LYS A 14 -4.48 -16.08 -0.20
N GLY A 15 -3.98 -17.12 0.46
CA GLY A 15 -2.66 -17.67 0.21
C GLY A 15 -2.45 -18.18 -1.21
N GLY A 16 -3.41 -18.87 -1.78
CA GLY A 16 -3.35 -19.34 -3.16
C GLY A 16 -3.26 -18.20 -4.17
N PHE A 17 -4.02 -17.12 -3.95
CA PHE A 17 -3.94 -15.94 -4.80
C PHE A 17 -2.56 -15.27 -4.72
N VAL A 18 -2.05 -15.01 -3.51
CA VAL A 18 -0.75 -14.36 -3.33
C VAL A 18 0.38 -15.18 -3.98
N SER A 19 0.45 -16.48 -3.71
CA SER A 19 1.44 -17.37 -4.30
C SER A 19 1.34 -17.42 -5.82
N GLY A 20 0.13 -17.51 -6.36
CA GLY A 20 -0.10 -17.54 -7.80
C GLY A 20 0.25 -16.21 -8.49
N VAL A 21 0.00 -15.06 -7.84
CA VAL A 21 0.44 -13.75 -8.34
C VAL A 21 1.97 -13.69 -8.41
N LEU A 22 2.67 -14.08 -7.36
CA LEU A 22 4.14 -14.10 -7.34
C LEU A 22 4.70 -15.02 -8.44
N THR A 23 4.11 -16.19 -8.63
CA THR A 23 4.48 -17.12 -9.72
C THR A 23 4.21 -16.49 -11.10
N ARG A 24 3.09 -15.80 -11.30
CA ARG A 24 2.76 -15.13 -12.57
C ARG A 24 3.74 -14.02 -12.93
N TYR A 25 4.34 -13.37 -11.94
CA TYR A 25 5.35 -12.33 -12.11
C TYR A 25 6.76 -12.82 -11.79
N ALA A 26 7.02 -14.14 -11.90
CA ALA A 26 8.31 -14.74 -11.56
C ALA A 26 9.50 -14.10 -12.29
N ASP A 27 9.34 -13.79 -13.58
CA ASP A 27 10.38 -13.15 -14.41
C ASP A 27 10.90 -11.83 -13.78
N MET A 28 10.07 -11.17 -12.98
CA MET A 28 10.45 -9.94 -12.29
C MET A 28 11.56 -10.17 -11.24
N PHE A 29 11.66 -11.40 -10.75
CA PHE A 29 12.57 -11.76 -9.64
C PHE A 29 13.81 -12.53 -10.14
N GLU A 30 13.85 -13.00 -11.39
CA GLU A 30 14.93 -13.86 -11.88
C GLU A 30 16.33 -13.26 -11.76
N GLU A 31 16.47 -11.96 -12.02
CA GLU A 31 17.74 -11.24 -11.92
C GLU A 31 17.85 -10.34 -10.68
N ALA A 32 16.83 -10.34 -9.84
CA ALA A 32 16.80 -9.48 -8.65
C ALA A 32 17.63 -10.10 -7.51
N GLU A 33 18.60 -9.38 -7.00
CA GLU A 33 19.32 -9.77 -5.78
C GLU A 33 18.61 -9.25 -4.53
N LYS A 34 18.07 -8.03 -4.60
CA LYS A 34 17.51 -7.30 -3.45
C LYS A 34 16.06 -6.91 -3.68
N VAL A 35 15.20 -7.31 -2.75
CA VAL A 35 13.77 -7.03 -2.81
C VAL A 35 13.34 -6.20 -1.60
N PHE A 36 12.67 -5.08 -1.85
CA PHE A 36 12.03 -4.28 -0.80
C PHE A 36 10.54 -4.61 -0.75
N VAL A 37 10.06 -5.03 0.40
CA VAL A 37 8.64 -5.28 0.65
C VAL A 37 8.08 -4.16 1.52
N LYS A 38 7.10 -3.44 1.00
CA LYS A 38 6.44 -2.34 1.69
C LYS A 38 5.02 -2.73 2.10
N PRO A 39 4.80 -3.17 3.35
CA PRO A 39 3.46 -3.35 3.89
C PRO A 39 2.74 -2.00 4.05
N ASN A 40 1.49 -2.04 4.47
CA ASN A 40 0.73 -0.91 4.98
C ASN A 40 0.73 -0.98 6.51
N VAL A 41 1.52 -0.13 7.16
CA VAL A 41 1.59 -0.07 8.63
C VAL A 41 1.34 1.35 9.11
N VAL A 42 0.15 1.60 9.59
CA VAL A 42 -0.25 2.92 10.12
C VAL A 42 0.01 3.03 11.62
N SER A 43 -0.19 1.96 12.37
CA SER A 43 -0.05 1.92 13.83
C SER A 43 0.15 0.47 14.30
N ASN A 44 0.04 0.20 15.61
CA ASN A 44 0.03 -1.15 16.17
C ASN A 44 -1.34 -1.86 16.05
N GLU A 45 -2.31 -1.26 15.39
CA GLU A 45 -3.57 -1.94 15.11
C GLU A 45 -3.34 -3.10 14.14
N LEU A 46 -4.09 -4.18 14.36
CA LEU A 46 -4.01 -5.37 13.53
C LEU A 46 -4.80 -5.22 12.22
N TYR A 47 -4.70 -6.20 11.36
CA TYR A 47 -5.49 -6.32 10.15
C TYR A 47 -7.00 -6.10 10.43
N PRO A 48 -7.71 -5.37 9.60
CA PRO A 48 -7.34 -4.76 8.31
C PRO A 48 -6.85 -3.29 8.40
N THR A 49 -6.48 -2.80 9.58
CA THR A 49 -5.81 -1.49 9.68
C THR A 49 -4.41 -1.55 9.05
N THR A 50 -3.71 -2.66 9.25
CA THR A 50 -2.39 -2.95 8.68
C THR A 50 -2.47 -4.15 7.74
N THR A 51 -1.41 -4.40 6.99
CA THR A 51 -1.29 -5.58 6.12
C THR A 51 -1.56 -6.86 6.91
N ASP A 52 -2.23 -7.82 6.28
CA ASP A 52 -2.45 -9.14 6.84
C ASP A 52 -1.11 -9.88 7.00
N PRO A 53 -0.78 -10.36 8.21
CA PRO A 53 0.41 -11.15 8.46
C PRO A 53 0.55 -12.35 7.51
N GLN A 54 -0.55 -13.03 7.17
CA GLN A 54 -0.53 -14.15 6.23
C GLN A 54 -0.02 -13.75 4.85
N VAL A 55 -0.40 -12.56 4.35
CA VAL A 55 0.09 -12.07 3.05
C VAL A 55 1.59 -11.84 3.09
N LEU A 56 2.11 -11.24 4.18
CA LEU A 56 3.53 -11.01 4.34
C LEU A 56 4.30 -12.34 4.43
N ASP A 57 3.84 -13.29 5.23
CA ASP A 57 4.46 -14.60 5.41
C ASP A 57 4.65 -15.35 4.07
N ILE A 58 3.61 -15.37 3.23
CA ILE A 58 3.65 -16.00 1.92
C ILE A 58 4.64 -15.30 1.00
N VAL A 59 4.66 -13.96 1.00
CA VAL A 59 5.61 -13.18 0.20
C VAL A 59 7.05 -13.48 0.63
N LEU A 60 7.34 -13.51 1.94
CA LEU A 60 8.68 -13.82 2.44
C LEU A 60 9.09 -15.27 2.19
N THR A 61 8.14 -16.21 2.30
CA THR A 61 8.38 -17.62 1.91
C THR A 61 8.80 -17.74 0.45
N TYR A 62 8.07 -17.07 -0.47
CA TYR A 62 8.40 -17.06 -1.90
C TYR A 62 9.76 -16.44 -2.17
N LEU A 63 10.12 -15.38 -1.48
CA LEU A 63 11.36 -14.61 -1.65
C LEU A 63 12.53 -15.17 -0.85
N SER A 64 12.45 -16.37 -0.29
CA SER A 64 13.46 -16.95 0.64
C SER A 64 14.87 -17.07 0.04
N SER A 65 15.02 -17.04 -1.29
CA SER A 65 16.33 -17.03 -1.97
C SER A 65 16.90 -15.64 -2.24
N HIS A 66 16.16 -14.56 -1.91
CA HIS A 66 16.55 -13.18 -2.17
C HIS A 66 16.97 -12.45 -0.89
N SER A 67 17.75 -11.39 -1.03
CA SER A 67 18.01 -10.45 0.07
C SER A 67 16.79 -9.54 0.24
N VAL A 68 15.97 -9.81 1.25
CA VAL A 68 14.72 -9.09 1.48
C VAL A 68 14.84 -8.13 2.65
N VAL A 69 14.25 -6.95 2.49
CA VAL A 69 14.00 -6.00 3.58
C VAL A 69 12.54 -5.61 3.59
N VAL A 70 11.92 -5.63 4.76
CA VAL A 70 10.54 -5.17 4.97
C VAL A 70 10.56 -3.83 5.69
N GLY A 71 9.81 -2.85 5.19
CA GLY A 71 9.81 -1.54 5.83
C GLY A 71 8.59 -0.67 5.53
N ASP A 72 8.19 0.13 6.53
CA ASP A 72 7.21 1.19 6.39
C ASP A 72 7.47 2.34 7.37
N GLY A 73 6.83 3.49 7.13
CA GLY A 73 6.77 4.62 8.04
C GLY A 73 5.40 4.70 8.71
N PRO A 74 5.25 4.36 10.00
CA PRO A 74 3.98 4.48 10.73
C PRO A 74 3.37 5.87 10.66
N ALA A 75 2.06 5.96 10.91
CA ALA A 75 1.31 7.19 10.79
C ALA A 75 1.88 8.32 11.64
N TYR A 76 1.75 9.55 11.12
CA TYR A 76 2.25 10.77 11.74
C TYR A 76 1.79 10.96 13.19
N ASP A 77 0.50 10.83 13.46
CA ASP A 77 -0.06 11.06 14.78
C ASP A 77 0.35 10.00 15.81
N TYR A 78 0.56 8.76 15.36
CA TYR A 78 1.08 7.69 16.18
C TYR A 78 2.55 7.94 16.56
N SER A 79 3.38 8.37 15.61
CA SER A 79 4.79 8.68 15.81
C SER A 79 4.99 9.91 16.70
N TRP A 80 4.18 10.96 16.51
CA TRP A 80 4.30 12.23 17.23
C TRP A 80 4.01 12.13 18.73
N ARG A 81 3.15 11.22 19.14
CA ARG A 81 2.80 11.02 20.57
C ARG A 81 3.87 10.27 21.37
N GLY A 82 5.11 10.27 20.93
CA GLY A 82 6.24 9.68 21.64
C GLY A 82 6.27 8.15 21.62
N LYS A 83 5.38 7.53 20.85
CA LYS A 83 5.40 6.09 20.60
C LYS A 83 6.40 5.74 19.49
N ALA A 84 7.30 6.67 19.19
CA ALA A 84 8.50 6.58 18.36
C ALA A 84 8.32 5.97 16.96
N GLY A 85 7.08 5.90 16.45
CA GLY A 85 6.82 5.26 15.16
C GLY A 85 7.27 3.80 15.09
N ALA A 86 7.65 3.22 16.21
CA ALA A 86 8.10 1.85 16.24
C ALA A 86 6.87 0.95 16.37
N VAL A 87 6.66 0.14 15.36
CA VAL A 87 5.79 -1.01 15.49
C VAL A 87 6.37 -1.89 16.60
N SER A 88 5.54 -2.29 17.55
CA SER A 88 5.95 -3.16 18.67
C SER A 88 6.65 -4.41 18.16
N HIS A 89 7.64 -4.92 18.91
CA HIS A 89 8.26 -6.21 18.61
C HIS A 89 7.25 -7.35 18.62
N GLU A 90 6.17 -7.22 19.38
CA GLU A 90 5.08 -8.18 19.45
C GLU A 90 4.07 -8.08 18.30
N HIS A 91 4.22 -7.09 17.40
CA HIS A 91 3.32 -6.95 16.27
C HIS A 91 3.53 -8.11 15.29
N PRO A 92 2.46 -8.80 14.83
CA PRO A 92 2.58 -10.00 13.99
C PRO A 92 3.45 -9.82 12.74
N LEU A 93 3.43 -8.66 12.09
CA LEU A 93 4.29 -8.40 10.93
C LEU A 93 5.78 -8.41 11.29
N ARG A 94 6.14 -7.98 12.50
CA ARG A 94 7.53 -8.06 12.97
C ARG A 94 7.93 -9.48 13.34
N SER A 95 7.07 -10.19 14.07
CA SER A 95 7.32 -11.60 14.39
C SER A 95 7.58 -12.42 13.13
N ILE A 96 6.79 -12.21 12.07
CA ILE A 96 7.01 -12.89 10.78
C ILE A 96 8.36 -12.51 10.17
N CYS A 97 8.77 -11.25 10.20
CA CYS A 97 10.11 -10.88 9.73
C CYS A 97 11.21 -11.57 10.52
N ASP A 98 11.05 -11.63 11.85
CA ASP A 98 12.01 -12.30 12.74
C ASP A 98 12.06 -13.82 12.45
N ASP A 99 10.91 -14.48 12.24
CA ASP A 99 10.79 -15.91 11.90
C ASP A 99 11.46 -16.24 10.55
N HIS A 100 11.41 -15.34 9.59
CA HIS A 100 12.10 -15.48 8.29
C HIS A 100 13.55 -14.98 8.29
N GLY A 101 14.05 -14.41 9.39
CA GLY A 101 15.38 -13.79 9.45
C GLY A 101 15.52 -12.55 8.57
N VAL A 102 14.42 -11.84 8.30
CA VAL A 102 14.34 -10.67 7.42
C VAL A 102 14.39 -9.38 8.24
N GLU A 103 15.18 -8.39 7.80
CA GLU A 103 15.26 -7.10 8.45
C GLU A 103 13.94 -6.32 8.33
N TRP A 104 13.41 -5.87 9.49
CA TRP A 104 12.34 -4.88 9.56
C TRP A 104 12.91 -3.47 9.71
N ILE A 105 12.53 -2.57 8.82
CA ILE A 105 12.97 -1.16 8.85
C ILE A 105 11.80 -0.21 9.17
N ASN A 106 11.99 0.63 10.19
CA ASN A 106 11.16 1.81 10.38
C ASN A 106 11.71 2.97 9.54
N LEU A 107 11.02 3.31 8.45
CA LEU A 107 11.45 4.36 7.52
C LEU A 107 11.53 5.74 8.18
N ASN A 108 10.73 6.02 9.22
CA ASN A 108 10.80 7.29 9.96
C ASN A 108 12.14 7.51 10.67
N GLN A 109 12.94 6.45 10.85
CA GLN A 109 14.25 6.47 11.53
C GLN A 109 15.43 6.35 10.56
N ARG A 110 15.15 6.41 9.26
CA ARG A 110 16.17 6.30 8.21
C ARG A 110 16.38 7.65 7.52
N GLU A 111 17.39 7.71 6.70
CA GLU A 111 17.73 8.90 5.93
C GLU A 111 16.64 9.28 4.94
N HIS A 112 16.36 10.59 4.84
CA HIS A 112 15.46 11.17 3.85
C HIS A 112 16.21 12.27 3.10
N VAL A 113 16.10 12.27 1.78
CA VAL A 113 16.68 13.30 0.92
C VAL A 113 15.61 14.09 0.21
N LYS A 114 15.84 15.39 0.02
CA LYS A 114 14.93 16.23 -0.77
C LYS A 114 14.97 15.83 -2.23
N ARG A 115 13.81 15.56 -2.79
CA ARG A 115 13.61 15.25 -4.21
C ARG A 115 12.63 16.23 -4.83
N GLU A 116 12.89 16.58 -6.08
CA GLU A 116 11.95 17.30 -6.91
C GLU A 116 10.88 16.33 -7.41
N LEU A 117 9.62 16.74 -7.28
CA LEU A 117 8.45 15.93 -7.55
C LEU A 117 7.50 16.68 -8.50
N PRO A 118 6.57 15.98 -9.16
CA PRO A 118 5.48 16.62 -9.88
C PRO A 118 4.78 17.73 -9.07
N TYR A 119 4.10 18.62 -9.76
CA TYR A 119 3.40 19.80 -9.20
C TYR A 119 4.32 20.82 -8.54
N GLY A 120 5.63 20.84 -8.89
CA GLY A 120 6.61 21.78 -8.31
C GLY A 120 6.88 21.54 -6.83
N LEU A 121 6.64 20.32 -6.35
CA LEU A 121 6.90 19.95 -4.97
C LEU A 121 8.37 19.56 -4.79
N THR A 122 8.95 19.93 -3.64
CA THR A 122 10.25 19.44 -3.20
C THR A 122 10.07 18.86 -1.80
N LEU A 123 10.18 17.53 -1.67
CA LEU A 123 9.86 16.82 -0.42
C LEU A 123 10.97 15.83 -0.03
N PRO A 124 11.22 15.66 1.28
CA PRO A 124 12.18 14.67 1.78
C PRO A 124 11.56 13.26 1.73
N LEU A 125 12.11 12.40 0.88
CA LEU A 125 11.71 10.99 0.76
C LEU A 125 12.81 10.07 1.26
N SER A 126 12.42 8.91 1.81
CA SER A 126 13.34 7.86 2.23
C SER A 126 14.21 7.39 1.07
N VAL A 127 15.50 7.21 1.31
CA VAL A 127 16.47 6.68 0.35
C VAL A 127 16.46 5.15 0.29
N ILE A 128 15.80 4.50 1.23
CA ILE A 128 15.84 3.02 1.37
C ILE A 128 15.40 2.31 0.09
N PRO A 129 14.27 2.67 -0.56
CA PRO A 129 13.82 1.94 -1.75
C PRO A 129 14.76 2.03 -2.96
N ASP A 130 15.69 2.99 -2.98
CA ASP A 130 16.62 3.20 -4.11
C ASP A 130 17.67 2.09 -4.26
N SER A 131 17.93 1.36 -3.18
CA SER A 131 18.97 0.32 -3.13
C SER A 131 18.45 -1.09 -3.43
N PHE A 132 17.21 -1.21 -3.95
CA PHE A 132 16.57 -2.47 -4.24
C PHE A 132 16.18 -2.60 -5.70
N ASP A 133 16.37 -3.81 -6.26
CA ASP A 133 16.09 -4.11 -7.66
C ASP A 133 14.59 -4.22 -7.92
N VAL A 134 13.88 -4.85 -6.98
CA VAL A 134 12.42 -5.02 -7.02
C VAL A 134 11.77 -4.49 -5.75
N LYS A 135 10.64 -3.82 -5.94
CA LYS A 135 9.81 -3.27 -4.86
C LYS A 135 8.39 -3.82 -4.94
N ILE A 136 7.94 -4.48 -3.87
CA ILE A 136 6.58 -5.00 -3.73
C ILE A 136 5.83 -4.19 -2.69
N SER A 137 4.62 -3.75 -3.01
CA SER A 137 3.73 -3.06 -2.08
C SER A 137 2.57 -3.96 -1.70
N LEU A 138 2.26 -4.02 -0.38
CA LEU A 138 1.18 -4.84 0.19
C LEU A 138 0.13 -3.94 0.86
N PRO A 139 -0.63 -3.14 0.09
CA PRO A 139 -1.65 -2.25 0.62
C PRO A 139 -2.89 -3.00 1.11
N VAL A 140 -3.63 -2.36 2.02
CA VAL A 140 -5.00 -2.76 2.40
C VAL A 140 -5.97 -1.71 1.88
N LEU A 141 -7.00 -2.16 1.20
CA LEU A 141 -8.08 -1.29 0.74
C LEU A 141 -8.95 -0.87 1.93
N LYS A 142 -9.13 0.44 2.14
CA LYS A 142 -9.98 0.95 3.23
C LYS A 142 -10.40 2.41 3.01
N ARG A 143 -11.46 2.82 3.71
CA ARG A 143 -11.86 4.23 3.78
C ARG A 143 -10.75 5.06 4.42
N HIS A 144 -10.77 6.35 4.09
CA HIS A 144 -9.90 7.34 4.71
C HIS A 144 -10.67 8.64 4.92
N ILE A 145 -10.59 9.20 6.10
CA ILE A 145 -11.33 10.41 6.48
C ILE A 145 -11.05 11.56 5.50
N THR A 146 -9.79 11.85 5.23
CA THR A 146 -9.39 12.97 4.37
C THR A 146 -9.35 12.58 2.88
N CYS A 147 -8.80 11.42 2.55
CA CYS A 147 -8.48 11.05 1.16
C CYS A 147 -9.56 10.19 0.51
N THR A 148 -10.67 9.92 1.18
CA THR A 148 -11.76 9.03 0.76
C THR A 148 -11.37 7.55 0.74
N VAL A 149 -10.24 7.19 0.12
CA VAL A 149 -9.75 5.81 0.03
C VAL A 149 -8.25 5.73 0.32
N THR A 150 -7.83 4.64 0.95
CA THR A 150 -6.45 4.16 1.06
C THR A 150 -6.35 2.89 0.22
N GLY A 151 -5.29 2.80 -0.58
CA GLY A 151 -4.96 1.66 -1.41
C GLY A 151 -3.50 1.71 -1.84
N ALA A 152 -3.20 1.25 -3.06
CA ALA A 152 -1.86 1.12 -3.60
C ALA A 152 -1.14 2.47 -3.78
N VAL A 153 -1.82 3.49 -4.34
CA VAL A 153 -1.25 4.82 -4.56
C VAL A 153 -0.87 5.47 -3.23
N LYS A 154 -1.82 5.47 -2.26
CA LYS A 154 -1.59 6.12 -0.97
C LYS A 154 -0.61 5.35 -0.07
N ASN A 155 -0.42 4.06 -0.27
CA ASN A 155 0.53 3.28 0.52
C ASN A 155 1.97 3.84 0.42
N GLN A 156 2.34 4.48 -0.68
CA GLN A 156 3.65 5.11 -0.86
C GLN A 156 3.88 6.34 0.03
N PHE A 157 2.82 6.90 0.63
CA PHE A 157 2.91 8.08 1.50
C PHE A 157 3.77 7.83 2.75
N GLY A 158 3.94 6.57 3.19
CA GLY A 158 4.85 6.17 4.27
C GLY A 158 6.33 6.43 4.00
N LEU A 159 6.71 6.70 2.74
CA LEU A 159 8.09 7.06 2.34
C LEU A 159 8.44 8.53 2.63
N LEU A 160 7.45 9.37 2.91
CA LEU A 160 7.65 10.79 3.22
C LEU A 160 8.16 10.96 4.65
N ASP A 161 9.12 11.86 4.85
CA ASP A 161 9.62 12.24 6.17
C ASP A 161 8.49 12.64 7.14
N LEU A 162 8.66 12.29 8.42
CA LEU A 162 7.64 12.49 9.44
C LEU A 162 7.26 13.95 9.66
N SER A 163 8.22 14.87 9.61
CA SER A 163 7.97 16.30 9.79
C SER A 163 7.20 16.89 8.59
N ALA A 164 7.56 16.46 7.39
CA ALA A 164 6.86 16.82 6.17
C ALA A 164 5.43 16.27 6.16
N ARG A 165 5.21 15.03 6.60
CA ARG A 165 3.83 14.47 6.77
C ARG A 165 2.98 15.31 7.71
N SER A 166 3.56 15.80 8.79
CA SER A 166 2.87 16.72 9.72
C SER A 166 2.42 17.99 9.01
N ALA A 167 3.24 18.60 8.17
CA ALA A 167 2.87 19.81 7.42
C ALA A 167 1.75 19.52 6.41
N VAL A 168 1.85 18.41 5.67
CA VAL A 168 0.85 17.95 4.71
C VAL A 168 -0.50 17.72 5.37
N HIS A 169 -0.54 17.09 6.55
CA HIS A 169 -1.79 16.91 7.31
C HIS A 169 -2.40 18.22 7.81
N ARG A 170 -1.62 19.28 7.94
CA ARG A 170 -2.10 20.65 8.22
C ARG A 170 -2.53 21.40 6.96
N GLY A 171 -2.51 20.75 5.80
CA GLY A 171 -3.02 21.28 4.54
C GLY A 171 -1.99 21.99 3.65
N THR A 172 -0.71 21.96 3.99
CA THR A 172 0.33 22.59 3.17
C THR A 172 1.58 21.70 3.07
N PRO A 173 1.94 21.24 1.88
CA PRO A 173 1.18 21.30 0.63
C PRO A 173 -0.07 20.37 0.61
N ASP A 174 -0.86 20.46 -0.46
CA ASP A 174 -2.07 19.64 -0.67
C ASP A 174 -1.73 18.14 -0.62
N ILE A 175 -2.36 17.43 0.31
CA ILE A 175 -2.13 16.01 0.56
C ILE A 175 -2.37 15.14 -0.68
N HIS A 176 -3.35 15.46 -1.50
CA HIS A 176 -3.69 14.68 -2.69
C HIS A 176 -2.60 14.78 -3.77
N LYS A 177 -2.06 15.99 -3.98
CA LYS A 177 -0.91 16.20 -4.87
C LYS A 177 0.33 15.52 -4.35
N VAL A 178 0.56 15.58 -3.03
CA VAL A 178 1.73 14.93 -2.41
C VAL A 178 1.66 13.41 -2.57
N ILE A 179 0.52 12.78 -2.32
CA ILE A 179 0.33 11.34 -2.50
C ILE A 179 0.62 10.93 -3.95
N ALA A 180 0.04 11.64 -4.92
CA ALA A 180 0.23 11.37 -6.34
C ALA A 180 1.69 11.58 -6.77
N ALA A 181 2.32 12.66 -6.31
CA ALA A 181 3.69 12.99 -6.64
C ALA A 181 4.70 11.98 -6.10
N ILE A 182 4.50 11.48 -4.88
CA ILE A 182 5.34 10.41 -4.31
C ILE A 182 5.19 9.13 -5.14
N ALA A 183 3.96 8.71 -5.45
CA ALA A 183 3.72 7.52 -6.27
C ALA A 183 4.31 7.63 -7.68
N ALA A 184 4.49 8.84 -8.22
CA ALA A 184 5.09 9.06 -9.52
C ALA A 184 6.61 8.80 -9.53
N VAL A 185 7.31 9.07 -8.43
CA VAL A 185 8.77 8.90 -8.33
C VAL A 185 9.15 7.61 -7.60
N GLU A 186 8.39 7.19 -6.60
CA GLU A 186 8.63 5.98 -5.81
C GLU A 186 7.76 4.82 -6.34
N ARG A 187 8.10 4.32 -7.52
CA ARG A 187 7.35 3.24 -8.17
C ARG A 187 7.68 1.88 -7.56
N CYS A 188 6.64 1.13 -7.23
CA CYS A 188 6.77 -0.31 -6.97
C CYS A 188 6.53 -1.11 -8.25
N ASN A 189 7.18 -2.27 -8.33
CA ASN A 189 7.08 -3.17 -9.47
C ASN A 189 5.79 -4.00 -9.42
N LEU A 190 5.36 -4.38 -8.20
CA LEU A 190 4.18 -5.20 -7.98
C LEU A 190 3.39 -4.67 -6.78
N PHE A 191 2.06 -4.71 -6.90
CA PHE A 191 1.12 -4.41 -5.83
C PHE A 191 0.21 -5.60 -5.62
N ILE A 192 0.04 -6.02 -4.36
CA ILE A 192 -0.94 -7.03 -3.94
C ILE A 192 -1.86 -6.34 -2.94
N LEU A 193 -3.03 -5.92 -3.40
CA LEU A 193 -4.01 -5.15 -2.64
C LEU A 193 -5.00 -6.08 -1.96
N ASP A 194 -4.96 -6.11 -0.64
CA ASP A 194 -5.92 -6.86 0.17
C ASP A 194 -7.21 -6.06 0.33
N ALA A 195 -8.28 -6.61 -0.15
CA ALA A 195 -9.66 -6.15 -0.02
C ALA A 195 -10.58 -7.25 0.52
N VAL A 196 -10.04 -8.23 1.26
CA VAL A 196 -10.86 -9.28 1.89
C VAL A 196 -11.63 -8.68 3.07
N GLU A 197 -10.93 -8.15 4.05
CA GLU A 197 -11.52 -7.26 5.05
C GLU A 197 -11.10 -5.82 4.79
N THR A 198 -11.96 -4.89 5.16
CA THR A 198 -11.74 -3.45 5.00
C THR A 198 -12.17 -2.69 6.24
N LEU A 199 -11.80 -1.41 6.30
CA LEU A 199 -12.39 -0.44 7.23
C LEU A 199 -13.28 0.54 6.48
N LEU A 200 -14.52 0.68 6.94
CA LEU A 200 -15.45 1.73 6.54
C LEU A 200 -15.34 2.92 7.50
N VAL A 201 -15.78 4.10 7.06
CA VAL A 201 -15.80 5.36 7.82
C VAL A 201 -14.42 5.99 7.95
N ALA A 202 -13.45 5.29 8.55
CA ALA A 202 -12.09 5.79 8.80
C ALA A 202 -11.05 4.71 8.51
N GLU A 203 -9.79 5.11 8.40
CA GLU A 203 -8.65 4.27 8.06
C GLU A 203 -8.08 3.45 9.22
N GLU A 204 -8.48 3.76 10.46
CA GLU A 204 -8.07 3.07 11.68
C GLU A 204 -9.26 2.86 12.61
N VAL A 205 -9.25 1.78 13.39
CA VAL A 205 -10.33 1.49 14.36
C VAL A 205 -10.37 2.57 15.44
N ARG A 206 -9.23 3.05 15.92
CA ARG A 206 -9.13 4.14 16.89
C ARG A 206 -9.69 5.49 16.41
N HIS A 207 -9.84 5.66 15.09
CA HIS A 207 -10.48 6.82 14.48
C HIS A 207 -11.95 6.57 14.13
N GLY A 208 -12.51 5.46 14.58
CA GLY A 208 -13.90 5.09 14.34
C GLY A 208 -14.11 4.20 13.11
N GLY A 209 -13.03 3.64 12.55
CA GLY A 209 -13.09 2.67 11.47
C GLY A 209 -13.90 1.43 11.87
N LYS A 210 -14.78 0.98 10.98
CA LYS A 210 -15.64 -0.18 11.19
C LYS A 210 -15.24 -1.30 10.23
N LYS A 211 -14.88 -2.45 10.78
CA LYS A 211 -14.55 -3.63 9.97
C LYS A 211 -15.73 -4.07 9.12
N ALA A 212 -15.44 -4.41 7.87
CA ALA A 212 -16.40 -4.98 6.94
C ALA A 212 -15.70 -6.00 6.02
N PHE A 213 -16.45 -6.98 5.54
CA PHE A 213 -15.97 -7.98 4.63
C PHE A 213 -16.34 -7.60 3.18
N LEU A 214 -15.36 -7.61 2.29
CA LEU A 214 -15.54 -7.45 0.84
C LEU A 214 -15.28 -8.76 0.09
N GLY A 215 -14.30 -9.55 0.54
CA GLY A 215 -14.00 -10.88 0.00
C GLY A 215 -13.17 -10.88 -1.28
N TYR A 216 -12.36 -9.84 -1.55
CA TYR A 216 -11.58 -9.75 -2.78
C TYR A 216 -10.07 -9.58 -2.51
N MET A 217 -9.26 -10.16 -3.38
CA MET A 217 -7.85 -9.82 -3.55
C MET A 217 -7.64 -9.26 -4.94
N LEU A 218 -6.80 -8.24 -5.06
CA LEU A 218 -6.44 -7.62 -6.34
C LEU A 218 -4.91 -7.55 -6.47
N ALA A 219 -4.40 -7.69 -7.69
CA ALA A 219 -2.97 -7.53 -7.95
C ALA A 219 -2.68 -6.95 -9.33
N GLY A 220 -1.51 -6.33 -9.48
CA GLY A 220 -1.04 -5.78 -10.74
C GLY A 220 0.11 -4.81 -10.57
N THR A 221 0.53 -4.22 -11.67
CA THR A 221 1.67 -3.28 -11.73
C THR A 221 1.23 -1.80 -11.82
N ASP A 222 -0.07 -1.56 -11.99
CA ASP A 222 -0.67 -0.22 -12.09
C ASP A 222 -1.47 0.11 -10.81
N PRO A 223 -0.91 0.94 -9.90
CA PRO A 223 -1.56 1.23 -8.62
C PRO A 223 -2.83 2.07 -8.78
N VAL A 224 -2.95 2.90 -9.83
CA VAL A 224 -4.15 3.71 -10.07
C VAL A 224 -5.30 2.82 -10.54
N ALA A 225 -5.02 1.85 -11.42
CA ALA A 225 -6.00 0.87 -11.87
C ALA A 225 -6.49 -0.01 -10.71
N LEU A 226 -5.57 -0.46 -9.85
CA LEU A 226 -5.89 -1.22 -8.64
C LEU A 226 -6.80 -0.44 -7.69
N ASP A 227 -6.45 0.81 -7.40
CA ASP A 227 -7.25 1.64 -6.49
C ASP A 227 -8.59 2.03 -7.11
N SER A 228 -8.67 2.20 -8.44
CA SER A 228 -9.93 2.42 -9.16
C SER A 228 -10.85 1.21 -9.03
N ALA A 229 -10.33 0.00 -9.29
CA ALA A 229 -11.08 -1.25 -9.13
C ALA A 229 -11.49 -1.48 -7.66
N GLY A 230 -10.56 -1.29 -6.73
CA GLY A 230 -10.83 -1.41 -5.30
C GLY A 230 -11.87 -0.41 -4.79
N PHE A 231 -11.86 0.83 -5.31
CA PHE A 231 -12.86 1.83 -4.96
C PHE A 231 -14.27 1.41 -5.40
N ASP A 232 -14.42 0.80 -6.57
CA ASP A 232 -15.70 0.28 -7.03
C ASP A 232 -16.21 -0.86 -6.12
N LEU A 233 -15.34 -1.73 -5.61
CA LEU A 233 -15.69 -2.74 -4.61
C LEU A 233 -16.11 -2.10 -3.28
N LEU A 234 -15.38 -1.08 -2.82
CA LEU A 234 -15.68 -0.41 -1.55
C LEU A 234 -17.07 0.25 -1.55
N LYS A 235 -17.48 0.82 -2.69
CA LYS A 235 -18.81 1.44 -2.87
C LYS A 235 -19.98 0.47 -2.60
N TRP A 236 -19.81 -0.81 -2.85
CA TRP A 236 -20.88 -1.80 -2.58
C TRP A 236 -21.17 -1.94 -1.08
N ARG A 237 -20.22 -1.64 -0.23
CA ARG A 237 -20.35 -1.76 1.23
C ARG A 237 -20.51 -0.43 1.94
N ASP A 238 -20.14 0.67 1.28
CA ASP A 238 -20.17 2.01 1.88
C ASP A 238 -21.11 2.93 1.08
N CYS A 239 -22.35 3.06 1.56
CA CYS A 239 -23.35 3.92 0.92
C CYS A 239 -23.00 5.42 0.98
N SER A 240 -22.05 5.83 1.83
CA SER A 240 -21.65 7.23 1.95
C SER A 240 -20.80 7.75 0.79
N ILE A 241 -20.38 6.87 -0.11
CA ILE A 241 -19.54 7.22 -1.28
C ILE A 241 -20.12 6.73 -2.62
N THR A 242 -21.37 6.33 -2.64
CA THR A 242 -22.02 5.82 -3.86
C THR A 242 -22.15 6.84 -4.98
N ASP A 243 -22.19 8.13 -4.64
CA ASP A 243 -22.20 9.26 -5.57
C ASP A 243 -20.82 9.57 -6.19
N LYS A 244 -19.75 8.97 -5.66
CA LYS A 244 -18.37 9.18 -6.11
C LYS A 244 -17.98 8.14 -7.18
N SER A 245 -16.95 8.52 -7.97
CA SER A 245 -16.27 7.63 -8.91
C SER A 245 -14.77 7.77 -8.74
N ALA A 246 -13.98 6.79 -9.17
CA ALA A 246 -12.52 6.86 -9.04
C ALA A 246 -11.91 8.16 -9.61
N PRO A 247 -12.36 8.70 -10.77
CA PRO A 247 -11.91 10.00 -11.25
C PRO A 247 -12.25 11.18 -10.34
N SER A 248 -13.24 11.07 -9.46
CA SER A 248 -13.58 12.12 -8.49
C SER A 248 -12.74 12.07 -7.21
N ILE A 249 -11.86 11.08 -7.07
CA ILE A 249 -10.92 10.97 -5.95
C ILE A 249 -9.65 11.74 -6.30
N PRO A 250 -9.36 12.87 -5.64
CA PRO A 250 -8.34 13.80 -6.14
C PRO A 250 -6.95 13.18 -6.29
N HIS A 251 -6.47 12.38 -5.32
CA HIS A 251 -5.14 11.79 -5.43
C HIS A 251 -5.05 10.72 -6.54
N LEU A 252 -6.14 10.03 -6.89
CA LEU A 252 -6.15 9.09 -8.02
C LEU A 252 -6.13 9.86 -9.35
N ALA A 253 -6.91 10.94 -9.46
CA ALA A 253 -6.90 11.80 -10.63
C ALA A 253 -5.50 12.40 -10.85
N TYR A 254 -4.90 13.00 -9.81
CA TYR A 254 -3.54 13.55 -9.90
C TYR A 254 -2.48 12.46 -10.22
N ALA A 255 -2.62 11.26 -9.68
CA ALA A 255 -1.70 10.17 -9.99
C ALA A 255 -1.81 9.75 -11.48
N ALA A 256 -3.02 9.68 -12.02
CA ALA A 256 -3.22 9.41 -13.43
C ALA A 256 -2.62 10.54 -14.31
N ASP A 257 -2.83 11.80 -13.94
CA ASP A 257 -2.26 12.97 -14.64
C ASP A 257 -0.72 12.97 -14.63
N CYS A 258 -0.10 12.47 -13.56
CA CYS A 258 1.36 12.28 -13.45
C CYS A 258 1.88 11.05 -14.22
N GLY A 259 1.04 10.27 -14.87
CA GLY A 259 1.46 9.05 -15.56
C GLY A 259 1.84 7.90 -14.63
N VAL A 260 1.31 7.88 -13.40
CA VAL A 260 1.51 6.75 -12.47
C VAL A 260 0.77 5.52 -12.95
N GLY A 261 -0.42 5.69 -13.52
CA GLY A 261 -1.25 4.62 -14.02
C GLY A 261 -2.54 5.13 -14.67
N SER A 262 -3.50 4.25 -14.86
CA SER A 262 -4.75 4.51 -15.56
C SER A 262 -5.97 4.33 -14.67
N LEU A 263 -6.88 5.32 -14.68
CA LEU A 263 -8.19 5.19 -14.03
C LEU A 263 -9.09 4.14 -14.72
N LYS A 264 -8.78 3.80 -15.99
CA LYS A 264 -9.49 2.76 -16.73
C LYS A 264 -8.79 1.43 -16.52
N HIS A 265 -9.53 0.43 -16.09
CA HIS A 265 -9.01 -0.91 -15.82
C HIS A 265 -9.88 -1.99 -16.47
N THR A 266 -9.33 -3.18 -16.59
CA THR A 266 -10.03 -4.41 -16.94
C THR A 266 -9.80 -5.41 -15.81
N LEU A 267 -10.87 -5.92 -15.21
CA LEU A 267 -10.78 -7.01 -14.25
C LEU A 267 -10.50 -8.32 -15.00
N VAL A 268 -9.48 -9.01 -14.57
CA VAL A 268 -9.08 -10.32 -15.11
C VAL A 268 -9.23 -11.33 -13.98
N ASP A 269 -10.17 -12.26 -14.14
CA ASP A 269 -10.32 -13.35 -13.18
C ASP A 269 -9.01 -14.15 -13.14
N PHE A 270 -8.42 -14.19 -11.96
CA PHE A 270 -7.12 -14.84 -11.77
C PHE A 270 -7.18 -16.35 -12.06
N TRP A 271 -8.32 -16.99 -11.79
CA TRP A 271 -8.50 -18.44 -11.92
C TRP A 271 -9.15 -18.86 -13.24
N GLY A 272 -9.67 -17.92 -13.99
CA GLY A 272 -10.36 -18.17 -15.27
C GLY A 272 -9.45 -18.24 -16.50
N GLN A 273 -8.13 -18.35 -16.32
CA GLN A 273 -7.17 -18.42 -17.41
C GLN A 273 -6.45 -19.76 -17.48
#